data_4e679327ad5efce6a352e8743e2c6e7b
#
_entry.id   4e679327ad5efce6a352e8743e2c6e7b
#
_cell.length_a   1.000
_cell.length_b   1.000
_cell.length_c   1.000
_cell.angle_alpha   90.00
_cell.angle_beta   90.00
_cell.angle_gamma   90.00
#
_symmetry.space_group_name_H-M   'P 1'
#
loop_
_entity.id
_entity.type
_entity.pdbx_description
1 polymer ?
#
loop_
_entity_poly.entity_id
_entity_poly.type
_entity_poly.pdbx_seq_one_letter_code
_entity_poly.pdbx_strand_id
1 'polypeptide(L)'
;MSPKRESQLEMLFAFHCRARKVPEPVREHRFAPPRMWRFDFAWPDRMIAAEVEGGIWTGGRHTRGSGFQADAEKYNTASLAGWRVFRFTGAMVSNGTAIETIQKALEAA
;
A
#
# COMPACT_ATOMS: atom_id res chain seq x y z
N MET A 1 -21.83 4.63 -8.49
CA MET A 1 -20.48 4.23 -8.87
C MET A 1 -20.06 2.95 -8.18
N SER A 2 -19.45 2.04 -8.91
CA SER A 2 -19.05 0.81 -8.25
C SER A 2 -17.80 1.00 -7.40
N PRO A 3 -17.71 0.24 -6.34
CA PRO A 3 -16.51 0.29 -5.52
C PRO A 3 -15.32 -0.21 -6.32
N LYS A 4 -14.14 0.17 -5.88
CA LYS A 4 -12.93 -0.29 -6.49
C LYS A 4 -12.86 -1.81 -6.40
N ARG A 5 -12.58 -2.44 -7.54
CA ARG A 5 -12.45 -3.88 -7.55
C ARG A 5 -11.09 -4.27 -6.98
N GLU A 6 -11.11 -5.16 -6.03
CA GLU A 6 -9.89 -5.65 -5.43
C GLU A 6 -9.12 -6.48 -6.44
N SER A 7 -7.84 -6.20 -6.61
CA SER A 7 -7.02 -6.94 -7.55
C SER A 7 -6.65 -8.30 -6.98
N GLN A 8 -6.25 -9.21 -7.87
CA GLN A 8 -5.82 -10.52 -7.41
C GLN A 8 -4.58 -10.44 -6.52
N LEU A 9 -3.70 -9.49 -6.80
CA LEU A 9 -2.52 -9.30 -5.95
C LEU A 9 -2.91 -8.81 -4.57
N GLU A 10 -3.89 -7.91 -4.49
CA GLU A 10 -4.36 -7.47 -3.19
C GLU A 10 -5.00 -8.60 -2.43
N MET A 11 -5.76 -9.45 -3.12
CA MET A 11 -6.36 -10.60 -2.47
C MET A 11 -5.29 -11.57 -1.94
N LEU A 12 -4.24 -11.78 -2.73
CA LEU A 12 -3.15 -12.64 -2.31
C LEU A 12 -2.43 -12.07 -1.10
N PHE A 13 -2.15 -10.77 -1.12
CA PHE A 13 -1.49 -10.16 0.02
C PHE A 13 -2.37 -10.25 1.27
N ALA A 14 -3.67 -10.01 1.13
CA ALA A 14 -4.58 -10.15 2.26
C ALA A 14 -4.58 -11.58 2.82
N PHE A 15 -4.51 -12.57 1.92
CA PHE A 15 -4.42 -13.96 2.34
C PHE A 15 -3.13 -14.20 3.13
N HIS A 16 -2.01 -13.64 2.64
CA HIS A 16 -0.74 -13.78 3.35
C HIS A 16 -0.80 -13.15 4.74
N CYS A 17 -1.48 -12.02 4.86
CA CYS A 17 -1.64 -11.38 6.16
C CYS A 17 -2.34 -12.30 7.15
N ARG A 18 -3.41 -12.94 6.70
CA ARG A 18 -4.13 -13.87 7.56
C ARG A 18 -3.29 -15.11 7.89
N ALA A 19 -2.59 -15.63 6.89
CA ALA A 19 -1.78 -16.83 7.08
C ALA A 19 -0.65 -16.60 8.07
N ARG A 20 -0.07 -15.39 8.07
CA ARG A 20 1.00 -15.06 8.99
C ARG A 20 0.49 -14.47 10.28
N LYS A 21 -0.82 -14.33 10.42
CA LYS A 21 -1.46 -13.86 11.64
C LYS A 21 -0.98 -12.49 12.08
N VAL A 22 -0.70 -11.62 11.11
CA VAL A 22 -0.44 -10.22 11.45
C VAL A 22 -1.78 -9.55 11.76
N PRO A 23 -1.75 -8.41 12.48
CA PRO A 23 -3.00 -7.70 12.77
C PRO A 23 -3.76 -7.39 11.49
N GLU A 24 -5.08 -7.38 11.59
CA GLU A 24 -5.93 -7.14 10.44
C GLU A 24 -5.74 -5.73 9.92
N PRO A 25 -5.35 -5.56 8.66
CA PRO A 25 -5.19 -4.21 8.10
C PRO A 25 -6.53 -3.58 7.76
N VAL A 26 -6.54 -2.25 7.80
CA VAL A 26 -7.65 -1.49 7.25
C VAL A 26 -7.43 -1.40 5.75
N ARG A 27 -8.48 -1.68 4.97
CA ARG A 27 -8.38 -1.67 3.52
C ARG A 27 -8.80 -0.30 3.00
N GLU A 28 -8.14 0.16 1.94
CA GLU A 28 -8.48 1.42 1.27
C GLU A 28 -8.57 2.58 2.25
N HIS A 29 -7.56 2.73 3.07
CA HIS A 29 -7.56 3.69 4.16
C HIS A 29 -7.26 5.10 3.66
N ARG A 30 -8.19 6.03 3.88
CA ARG A 30 -7.98 7.43 3.53
C ARG A 30 -7.24 8.12 4.68
N PHE A 31 -6.02 8.55 4.41
CA PHE A 31 -5.15 9.03 5.47
C PHE A 31 -5.03 10.55 5.56
N ALA A 32 -5.61 11.28 4.63
CA ALA A 32 -5.45 12.74 4.61
C ALA A 32 -6.71 13.45 4.12
N PRO A 33 -7.85 13.24 4.79
CA PRO A 33 -9.07 13.96 4.38
C PRO A 33 -8.83 15.46 4.47
N PRO A 34 -9.41 16.25 3.59
CA PRO A 34 -10.41 15.88 2.59
C PRO A 34 -9.81 15.35 1.28
N ARG A 35 -8.49 15.19 1.18
CA ARG A 35 -7.91 14.57 0.00
C ARG A 35 -8.41 13.14 -0.10
N MET A 36 -8.51 12.66 -1.34
CA MET A 36 -9.08 11.33 -1.59
C MET A 36 -8.05 10.21 -1.60
N TRP A 37 -6.80 10.54 -1.31
CA TRP A 37 -5.73 9.54 -1.32
C TRP A 37 -6.02 8.41 -0.36
N ARG A 38 -5.67 7.19 -0.76
CA ARG A 38 -5.87 6.01 0.06
C ARG A 38 -4.64 5.11 -0.01
N PHE A 39 -4.43 4.37 1.07
CA PHE A 39 -3.49 3.26 1.07
C PHE A 39 -4.27 1.98 0.85
N ASP A 40 -3.70 1.05 0.08
CA ASP A 40 -4.37 -0.24 -0.15
C ASP A 40 -4.59 -0.98 1.17
N PHE A 41 -3.58 -0.95 2.03
CA PHE A 41 -3.62 -1.60 3.35
C PHE A 41 -2.97 -0.67 4.35
N ALA A 42 -3.53 -0.60 5.55
CA ALA A 42 -2.94 0.25 6.58
C ALA A 42 -3.13 -0.36 7.96
N TRP A 43 -2.16 -0.09 8.81
CA TRP A 43 -2.24 -0.38 10.24
C TRP A 43 -2.09 0.96 10.94
N PRO A 44 -3.21 1.71 11.07
CA PRO A 44 -3.12 3.10 11.53
C PRO A 44 -2.53 3.26 12.94
N ASP A 45 -2.78 2.30 13.81
CA ASP A 45 -2.22 2.38 15.16
C ASP A 45 -0.70 2.21 15.17
N ARG A 46 -0.13 1.75 14.08
CA ARG A 46 1.31 1.61 13.93
C ARG A 46 1.88 2.59 12.92
N MET A 47 1.02 3.35 12.24
CA MET A 47 1.41 4.27 11.18
C MET A 47 2.19 3.56 10.08
N ILE A 48 1.77 2.38 9.74
CA ILE A 48 2.37 1.56 8.68
C ILE A 48 1.33 1.32 7.61
N ALA A 49 1.75 1.41 6.35
CA ALA A 49 0.88 1.18 5.22
C ALA A 49 1.59 0.37 4.15
N ALA A 50 0.81 -0.33 3.34
CA ALA A 50 1.34 -1.12 2.24
C ALA A 50 0.53 -0.82 0.99
N GLU A 51 1.22 -0.70 -0.13
CA GLU A 51 0.60 -0.52 -1.43
C GLU A 51 1.11 -1.58 -2.38
N VAL A 52 0.20 -2.15 -3.15
CA VAL A 52 0.52 -3.20 -4.11
C VAL A 52 0.39 -2.61 -5.50
N GLU A 53 1.49 -2.61 -6.25
CA GLU A 53 1.54 -1.96 -7.56
C GLU A 53 1.79 -3.00 -8.64
N GLY A 54 0.70 -3.46 -9.21
CA GLY A 54 0.80 -4.53 -10.17
C GLY A 54 1.03 -4.10 -11.60
N GLY A 55 0.88 -2.83 -11.91
CA GLY A 55 0.93 -2.39 -13.29
C GLY A 55 2.10 -1.51 -13.63
N ILE A 56 3.18 -1.62 -12.91
CA ILE A 56 4.29 -0.68 -13.08
C ILE A 56 4.95 -0.75 -14.44
N TRP A 57 4.84 -1.88 -15.09
CA TRP A 57 5.46 -2.05 -16.40
C TRP A 57 4.67 -1.38 -17.51
N THR A 58 3.52 -0.85 -17.23
CA THR A 58 2.63 -0.31 -18.25
C THR A 58 3.07 1.04 -18.76
N GLY A 59 4.27 1.14 -19.21
CA GLY A 59 4.70 2.28 -19.98
C GLY A 59 5.06 3.50 -19.18
N GLY A 60 5.24 3.38 -17.93
CA GLY A 60 5.72 4.51 -17.15
C GLY A 60 4.77 5.68 -17.09
N ARG A 61 3.46 5.44 -17.22
CA ARG A 61 2.53 6.54 -17.19
C ARG A 61 2.59 7.30 -15.88
N HIS A 62 2.99 6.66 -14.79
CA HIS A 62 3.09 7.33 -13.51
C HIS A 62 4.43 7.99 -13.29
N THR A 63 5.30 7.92 -14.29
CA THR A 63 6.62 8.53 -14.14
C THR A 63 6.72 9.84 -14.85
N ARG A 64 5.61 10.39 -15.31
CA ARG A 64 5.65 11.65 -16.03
C ARG A 64 4.55 12.55 -15.64
N GLY A 65 4.82 13.83 -15.78
CA GLY A 65 3.84 14.87 -15.72
C GLY A 65 2.99 14.79 -14.46
N SER A 66 1.69 14.91 -14.64
CA SER A 66 0.80 15.05 -13.51
C SER A 66 0.73 13.78 -12.66
N GLY A 67 0.95 12.61 -13.27
CA GLY A 67 0.93 11.37 -12.50
C GLY A 67 2.05 11.31 -11.48
N PHE A 68 3.25 11.68 -11.91
CA PHE A 68 4.39 11.68 -11.02
C PHE A 68 4.20 12.72 -9.92
N GLN A 69 3.71 13.90 -10.29
CA GLN A 69 3.53 14.95 -9.30
C GLN A 69 2.48 14.57 -8.26
N ALA A 70 1.39 13.96 -8.70
CA ALA A 70 0.34 13.55 -7.76
C ALA A 70 0.88 12.52 -6.77
N ASP A 71 1.68 11.57 -7.25
CA ASP A 71 2.28 10.58 -6.38
C ASP A 71 3.24 11.24 -5.40
N ALA A 72 4.05 12.17 -5.87
CA ALA A 72 4.99 12.86 -4.99
C ALA A 72 4.25 13.59 -3.88
N GLU A 73 3.17 14.27 -4.22
CA GLU A 73 2.38 14.98 -3.21
C GLU A 73 1.80 14.02 -2.19
N LYS A 74 1.25 12.91 -2.66
CA LYS A 74 0.65 11.91 -1.78
C LYS A 74 1.67 11.38 -0.78
N TYR A 75 2.82 10.96 -1.27
CA TYR A 75 3.80 10.31 -0.40
C TYR A 75 4.52 11.30 0.49
N ASN A 76 4.73 12.53 0.02
CA ASN A 76 5.30 13.55 0.88
C ASN A 76 4.34 13.89 2.02
N THR A 77 3.05 13.97 1.72
CA THR A 77 2.05 14.22 2.75
C THR A 77 2.03 13.09 3.75
N ALA A 78 2.11 11.85 3.27
CA ALA A 78 2.13 10.69 4.16
C ALA A 78 3.35 10.72 5.07
N SER A 79 4.52 11.06 4.53
CA SER A 79 5.74 11.13 5.32
C SER A 79 5.66 12.22 6.38
N LEU A 80 5.12 13.37 6.01
CA LEU A 80 4.96 14.45 6.98
C LEU A 80 4.05 14.06 8.14
N ALA A 81 3.08 13.21 7.85
CA ALA A 81 2.14 12.76 8.89
C ALA A 81 2.70 11.60 9.71
N GLY A 82 3.86 11.09 9.35
CA GLY A 82 4.49 10.03 10.13
C GLY A 82 4.25 8.62 9.62
N TRP A 83 3.69 8.48 8.44
CA TRP A 83 3.43 7.16 7.88
C TRP A 83 4.69 6.54 7.30
N ARG A 84 4.85 5.25 7.55
CA ARG A 84 5.86 4.44 6.88
C ARG A 84 5.14 3.65 5.80
N VAL A 85 5.38 4.01 4.55
CA VAL A 85 4.67 3.41 3.42
C VAL A 85 5.59 2.45 2.70
N PHE A 86 5.16 1.20 2.60
CA PHE A 86 5.90 0.18 1.86
C PHE A 86 5.18 -0.09 0.55
N ARG A 87 5.92 -0.11 -0.54
CA ARG A 87 5.35 -0.31 -1.86
C ARG A 87 5.90 -1.59 -2.44
N PHE A 88 5.01 -2.44 -2.92
CA PHE A 88 5.39 -3.77 -3.37
C PHE A 88 4.94 -4.01 -4.80
N THR A 89 5.83 -4.61 -5.57
CA THR A 89 5.48 -5.06 -6.93
C THR A 89 4.74 -6.38 -6.83
N GLY A 90 4.16 -6.78 -7.97
CA GLY A 90 3.49 -8.08 -8.01
C GLY A 90 4.42 -9.23 -7.66
N ALA A 91 5.66 -9.16 -8.12
CA ALA A 91 6.63 -10.21 -7.79
C ALA A 91 6.89 -10.29 -6.30
N MET A 92 6.99 -9.15 -5.64
CA MET A 92 7.21 -9.13 -4.20
C MET A 92 6.05 -9.73 -3.42
N VAL A 93 4.82 -9.50 -3.90
CA VAL A 93 3.68 -10.11 -3.25
C VAL A 93 3.73 -11.63 -3.47
N SER A 94 3.93 -12.04 -4.74
CA SER A 94 3.86 -13.46 -5.07
C SER A 94 4.95 -14.29 -4.41
N ASN A 95 6.14 -13.74 -4.26
CA ASN A 95 7.23 -14.53 -3.69
C ASN A 95 7.35 -14.42 -2.17
N GLY A 96 6.44 -13.71 -1.52
CA GLY A 96 6.44 -13.63 -0.06
C GLY A 96 7.26 -12.50 0.52
N THR A 97 7.98 -11.76 -0.31
CA THR A 97 8.80 -10.65 0.19
C THR A 97 7.93 -9.59 0.87
N ALA A 98 6.76 -9.30 0.27
CA ALA A 98 5.92 -8.24 0.79
C ALA A 98 5.43 -8.55 2.21
N ILE A 99 4.89 -9.73 2.42
CA ILE A 99 4.38 -10.06 3.76
C ILE A 99 5.51 -10.17 4.77
N GLU A 100 6.66 -10.66 4.35
CA GLU A 100 7.81 -10.74 5.23
C GLU A 100 8.24 -9.35 5.68
N THR A 101 8.27 -8.41 4.74
CA THR A 101 8.65 -7.03 5.05
C THR A 101 7.68 -6.40 6.03
N ILE A 102 6.39 -6.57 5.80
CA ILE A 102 5.37 -6.00 6.68
C ILE A 102 5.45 -6.64 8.07
N GLN A 103 5.67 -7.94 8.12
CA GLN A 103 5.79 -8.63 9.38
C GLN A 103 6.94 -8.04 10.22
N LYS A 104 8.08 -7.82 9.57
CA LYS A 104 9.21 -7.23 10.25
C LYS A 104 8.92 -5.80 10.71
N ALA A 105 8.23 -5.02 9.87
CA ALA A 105 7.91 -3.66 10.22
C ALA A 105 6.97 -3.61 11.43
N LEU A 106 5.98 -4.50 11.46
CA LEU A 106 5.04 -4.52 12.58
C LEU A 106 5.70 -5.00 13.86
N GLU A 107 6.64 -5.91 13.76
CA GLU A 107 7.37 -6.40 14.93
C GLU A 107 8.31 -5.36 15.51
N ALA A 108 8.88 -4.53 14.65
CA ALA A 108 9.84 -3.51 15.07
C ALA A 108 9.17 -2.25 15.61
N ALA A 109 7.90 -2.08 15.34
CA ALA A 109 7.22 -0.82 15.67
C ALA A 109 6.93 -0.67 17.16
#